data_d495b30941a0d0bc4e46593725a264ce
#
_entry.id   d495b30941a0d0bc4e46593725a264ce
#
_cell.length_a   1.000
_cell.length_b   1.000
_cell.length_c   1.000
_cell.angle_alpha   90.00
_cell.angle_beta   90.00
_cell.angle_gamma   90.00
#
_symmetry.space_group_name_H-M   'P 1'
#
loop_
_entity.id
_entity.type
_entity.pdbx_description
1 polymer ?
#
loop_
_entity_poly.entity_id
_entity_poly.type
_entity_poly.pdbx_seq_one_letter_code
_entity_poly.pdbx_strand_id
1 'polypeptide(L)'
;SDLVNGQTRRAFVPIAGLHHAGRDTAAGFCVFNDCGIAVEALRKRHGVRRLAYVDIDAHHGDGVFYAFEDDPDLWIADLHENGNFLYPGSGDIDETGRGDAAGTKINIPLPPGAGDELFFKIWPSVERFVEQSNPEVIILQCGADSLAGDPVLFVGLGGRGVFFLCRIGAA
;
A
#
# COMPACT_ATOMS: atom_id res chain seq x y z
N SER A 1 7.33 12.90 -13.07
CA SER A 1 8.48 13.82 -13.21
C SER A 1 8.42 14.98 -12.24
N ASP A 2 7.30 15.67 -12.12
CA ASP A 2 7.15 16.91 -11.32
C ASP A 2 7.44 16.71 -9.84
N LEU A 3 7.04 15.57 -9.29
CA LEU A 3 7.32 15.20 -7.90
C LEU A 3 8.83 15.01 -7.67
N VAL A 4 9.51 14.26 -8.54
CA VAL A 4 10.97 14.00 -8.42
C VAL A 4 11.79 15.27 -8.70
N ASN A 5 11.33 16.13 -9.60
CA ASN A 5 11.99 17.40 -9.90
C ASN A 5 11.68 18.52 -8.87
N GLY A 6 10.93 18.22 -7.82
CA GLY A 6 10.58 19.17 -6.77
C GLY A 6 9.59 20.26 -7.17
N GLN A 7 8.93 20.12 -8.32
CA GLN A 7 7.89 21.06 -8.76
C GLN A 7 6.61 20.91 -7.96
N THR A 8 6.35 19.71 -7.47
CA THR A 8 5.27 19.42 -6.53
C THR A 8 5.76 18.47 -5.44
N ARG A 9 5.18 18.55 -4.25
CA ARG A 9 5.46 17.62 -3.15
C ARG A 9 4.50 16.43 -3.12
N ARG A 10 3.37 16.52 -3.82
CA ARG A 10 2.31 15.51 -3.82
C ARG A 10 1.68 15.45 -5.19
N ALA A 11 1.27 14.25 -5.59
CA ALA A 11 0.48 14.00 -6.78
C ALA A 11 -0.65 13.04 -6.42
N PHE A 12 -1.81 13.23 -7.02
CA PHE A 12 -2.97 12.36 -6.86
C PHE A 12 -3.47 11.89 -8.23
N VAL A 13 -3.69 10.59 -8.36
CA VAL A 13 -4.18 9.97 -9.60
C VAL A 13 -5.46 9.19 -9.25
N PRO A 14 -6.64 9.77 -9.51
CA PRO A 14 -7.92 9.23 -9.01
C PRO A 14 -8.37 7.92 -9.67
N ILE A 15 -7.74 7.51 -10.77
CA ILE A 15 -8.09 6.31 -11.53
C ILE A 15 -6.99 5.23 -11.49
N ALA A 16 -5.97 5.41 -10.63
CA ALA A 16 -4.89 4.47 -10.38
C ALA A 16 -5.13 3.68 -9.10
N GLY A 17 -4.26 2.71 -8.82
CA GLY A 17 -4.33 1.86 -7.63
C GLY A 17 -4.59 0.39 -7.97
N LEU A 18 -4.31 -0.01 -9.21
CA LEU A 18 -4.53 -1.38 -9.70
C LEU A 18 -3.42 -2.29 -9.17
N HIS A 19 -3.58 -2.78 -7.93
CA HIS A 19 -2.54 -3.42 -7.14
C HIS A 19 -2.51 -4.96 -7.22
N HIS A 20 -3.54 -5.57 -7.86
CA HIS A 20 -3.65 -7.05 -7.91
C HIS A 20 -2.95 -7.71 -9.09
N ALA A 21 -2.72 -7.01 -10.20
CA ALA A 21 -2.07 -7.63 -11.35
C ALA A 21 -0.63 -8.03 -11.02
N GLY A 22 -0.28 -9.27 -11.30
CA GLY A 22 1.10 -9.74 -11.25
C GLY A 22 1.94 -9.20 -12.43
N ARG A 23 3.18 -9.65 -12.52
CA ARG A 23 4.07 -9.24 -13.62
C ARG A 23 3.63 -9.79 -14.99
N ASP A 24 2.94 -10.90 -15.01
CA ASP A 24 2.52 -11.64 -16.20
C ASP A 24 1.06 -12.11 -16.16
N THR A 25 0.30 -11.72 -15.14
CA THR A 25 -1.08 -12.16 -14.92
C THR A 25 -1.99 -11.00 -14.55
N ALA A 26 -3.20 -11.00 -15.09
CA ALA A 26 -4.27 -10.13 -14.65
C ALA A 26 -5.02 -10.79 -13.48
N ALA A 27 -5.35 -10.00 -12.46
CA ALA A 27 -6.09 -10.47 -11.27
C ALA A 27 -6.88 -9.31 -10.64
N GLY A 28 -7.91 -9.61 -9.83
CA GLY A 28 -8.63 -8.62 -9.04
C GLY A 28 -9.10 -7.39 -9.85
N PHE A 29 -9.68 -7.61 -11.03
CA PHE A 29 -10.06 -6.56 -11.98
C PHE A 29 -8.89 -5.72 -12.54
N CYS A 30 -7.65 -6.00 -12.15
CA CYS A 30 -6.46 -5.31 -12.62
C CYS A 30 -5.85 -6.04 -13.83
N VAL A 31 -5.69 -5.34 -14.94
CA VAL A 31 -4.97 -5.84 -16.12
C VAL A 31 -3.50 -5.46 -16.07
N PHE A 32 -3.23 -4.23 -15.61
CA PHE A 32 -1.87 -3.73 -15.37
C PHE A 32 -1.74 -3.35 -13.90
N ASN A 33 -0.56 -3.51 -13.35
CA ASN A 33 -0.22 -3.03 -12.01
C ASN A 33 0.42 -1.66 -12.12
N ASP A 34 -0.36 -0.60 -12.06
CA ASP A 34 0.13 0.77 -12.19
C ASP A 34 0.97 1.21 -10.99
N CYS A 35 0.72 0.67 -9.79
CA CYS A 35 1.55 0.88 -8.61
C CYS A 35 2.96 0.31 -8.81
N GLY A 36 3.07 -0.93 -9.26
CA GLY A 36 4.35 -1.56 -9.58
C GLY A 36 5.07 -0.87 -10.75
N ILE A 37 4.32 -0.44 -11.78
CA ILE A 37 4.86 0.35 -12.88
C ILE A 37 5.43 1.68 -12.38
N ALA A 38 4.76 2.34 -11.42
CA ALA A 38 5.25 3.59 -10.82
C ALA A 38 6.58 3.37 -10.08
N VAL A 39 6.71 2.30 -9.28
CA VAL A 39 7.96 1.91 -8.62
C VAL A 39 9.09 1.75 -9.63
N GLU A 40 8.87 0.93 -10.66
CA GLU A 40 9.88 0.68 -11.71
C GLU A 40 10.24 1.94 -12.49
N ALA A 41 9.26 2.80 -12.78
CA ALA A 41 9.49 4.06 -13.50
C ALA A 41 10.30 5.06 -12.65
N LEU A 42 10.00 5.18 -11.35
CA LEU A 42 10.76 6.02 -10.42
C LEU A 42 12.24 5.59 -10.37
N ARG A 43 12.49 4.30 -10.31
CA ARG A 43 13.85 3.75 -10.31
C ARG A 43 14.56 3.95 -11.65
N LYS A 44 13.97 3.48 -12.73
CA LYS A 44 14.64 3.44 -14.06
C LYS A 44 14.81 4.80 -14.68
N ARG A 45 13.85 5.70 -14.49
CA ARG A 45 13.85 7.01 -15.16
C ARG A 45 14.37 8.14 -14.28
N HIS A 46 14.27 7.99 -12.95
CA HIS A 46 14.57 9.07 -12.02
C HIS A 46 15.64 8.73 -10.98
N GLY A 47 16.13 7.49 -10.97
CA GLY A 47 17.20 7.06 -10.06
C GLY A 47 16.78 6.98 -8.59
N VAL A 48 15.49 7.02 -8.29
CA VAL A 48 14.97 6.86 -6.93
C VAL A 48 15.28 5.45 -6.46
N ARG A 49 15.91 5.31 -5.30
CA ARG A 49 16.34 4.00 -4.78
C ARG A 49 15.43 3.51 -3.67
N ARG A 50 15.23 4.31 -2.63
CA ARG A 50 14.43 3.93 -1.46
C ARG A 50 13.00 4.42 -1.63
N LEU A 51 12.09 3.48 -1.65
CA LEU A 51 10.65 3.70 -1.80
C LEU A 51 9.89 3.08 -0.64
N ALA A 52 8.83 3.74 -0.22
CA ALA A 52 7.81 3.10 0.60
C ALA A 52 6.51 3.03 -0.19
N TYR A 53 5.86 1.87 -0.12
CA TYR A 53 4.52 1.64 -0.62
C TYR A 53 3.61 1.37 0.57
N VAL A 54 2.56 2.16 0.69
CA VAL A 54 1.55 2.00 1.74
C VAL A 54 0.23 1.70 1.04
N ASP A 55 -0.42 0.61 1.42
CA ASP A 55 -1.71 0.20 0.90
C ASP A 55 -2.74 0.23 2.02
N ILE A 56 -3.88 0.83 1.75
CA ILE A 56 -5.03 0.91 2.66
C ILE A 56 -6.34 0.58 1.96
N ASP A 57 -6.25 0.00 0.77
CA ASP A 57 -7.37 -0.71 0.16
C ASP A 57 -7.87 -1.79 1.13
N ALA A 58 -9.13 -2.18 1.04
CA ALA A 58 -9.63 -3.27 1.86
C ALA A 58 -9.02 -4.63 1.49
N HIS A 59 -8.52 -4.76 0.26
CA HIS A 59 -7.90 -5.99 -0.24
C HIS A 59 -6.38 -5.93 -0.09
N HIS A 60 -5.75 -7.06 0.20
CA HIS A 60 -4.29 -7.18 0.13
C HIS A 60 -3.79 -6.90 -1.30
N GLY A 61 -2.79 -6.01 -1.43
CA GLY A 61 -2.16 -5.66 -2.70
C GLY A 61 -1.19 -6.73 -3.19
N ASP A 62 -1.68 -7.95 -3.40
CA ASP A 62 -0.91 -9.15 -3.70
C ASP A 62 -0.02 -9.00 -4.93
N GLY A 63 -0.50 -8.34 -5.97
CA GLY A 63 0.27 -8.10 -7.19
C GLY A 63 1.49 -7.22 -6.95
N VAL A 64 1.38 -6.19 -6.10
CA VAL A 64 2.55 -5.37 -5.70
C VAL A 64 3.42 -6.17 -4.74
N PHE A 65 2.83 -6.76 -3.71
CA PHE A 65 3.57 -7.47 -2.67
C PHE A 65 4.48 -8.54 -3.27
N TYR A 66 3.92 -9.49 -4.01
CA TYR A 66 4.68 -10.61 -4.57
C TYR A 66 5.61 -10.21 -5.72
N ALA A 67 5.32 -9.12 -6.44
CA ALA A 67 6.24 -8.61 -7.46
C ALA A 67 7.54 -8.03 -6.89
N PHE A 68 7.53 -7.66 -5.61
CA PHE A 68 8.65 -7.01 -4.92
C PHE A 68 8.97 -7.62 -3.55
N GLU A 69 8.54 -8.85 -3.26
CA GLU A 69 8.73 -9.49 -1.96
C GLU A 69 10.21 -9.72 -1.58
N ASP A 70 11.08 -9.80 -2.57
CA ASP A 70 12.54 -9.96 -2.43
C ASP A 70 13.34 -8.66 -2.61
N ASP A 71 12.67 -7.54 -2.75
CA ASP A 71 13.28 -6.23 -3.00
C ASP A 71 13.52 -5.45 -1.71
N PRO A 72 14.76 -5.33 -1.20
CA PRO A 72 15.04 -4.66 0.07
C PRO A 72 14.88 -3.13 0.03
N ASP A 73 14.89 -2.54 -1.16
CA ASP A 73 14.79 -1.09 -1.36
C ASP A 73 13.34 -0.59 -1.54
N LEU A 74 12.36 -1.50 -1.57
CA LEU A 74 10.94 -1.17 -1.50
C LEU A 74 10.34 -1.67 -0.17
N TRP A 75 10.04 -0.76 0.74
CA TRP A 75 9.33 -1.10 1.96
C TRP A 75 7.82 -1.05 1.72
N ILE A 76 7.11 -2.11 2.14
CA ILE A 76 5.67 -2.26 1.92
C ILE A 76 4.97 -2.35 3.27
N ALA A 77 3.97 -1.51 3.48
CA ALA A 77 3.01 -1.62 4.58
C ALA A 77 1.61 -1.76 4.00
N ASP A 78 0.96 -2.88 4.23
CA ASP A 78 -0.35 -3.21 3.69
C ASP A 78 -1.34 -3.50 4.82
N LEU A 79 -2.41 -2.70 4.88
CA LEU A 79 -3.50 -2.82 5.84
C LEU A 79 -4.75 -3.24 5.10
N HIS A 80 -5.17 -4.45 5.27
CA HIS A 80 -6.29 -5.05 4.53
C HIS A 80 -7.17 -5.90 5.44
N GLU A 81 -8.37 -6.24 5.01
CA GLU A 81 -9.18 -7.24 5.71
C GLU A 81 -8.54 -8.61 5.59
N ASN A 82 -8.55 -9.38 6.67
CA ASN A 82 -7.91 -10.69 6.75
C ASN A 82 -8.31 -11.61 5.60
N GLY A 83 -7.33 -12.17 4.91
CA GLY A 83 -7.50 -13.01 3.72
C GLY A 83 -8.34 -14.28 3.93
N ASN A 84 -8.61 -14.69 5.18
CA ASN A 84 -9.57 -15.75 5.45
C ASN A 84 -11.02 -15.35 5.14
N PHE A 85 -11.30 -14.06 4.99
CA PHE A 85 -12.64 -13.52 4.80
C PHE A 85 -12.76 -12.74 3.48
N LEU A 86 -11.65 -12.24 2.94
CA LEU A 86 -11.65 -11.39 1.76
C LEU A 86 -10.64 -11.87 0.71
N TYR A 87 -10.98 -11.62 -0.57
CA TYR A 87 -10.03 -11.75 -1.69
C TYR A 87 -8.77 -10.89 -1.46
N PRO A 88 -7.58 -11.29 -1.87
CA PRO A 88 -7.21 -12.48 -2.62
C PRO A 88 -6.94 -13.71 -1.73
N GLY A 89 -7.09 -13.62 -0.44
CA GLY A 89 -6.84 -14.73 0.48
C GLY A 89 -5.38 -14.88 0.90
N SER A 90 -4.59 -13.80 0.78
CA SER A 90 -3.17 -13.73 1.10
C SER A 90 -2.88 -12.52 2.02
N GLY A 91 -1.61 -12.27 2.33
CA GLY A 91 -1.20 -11.17 3.20
C GLY A 91 -1.23 -11.53 4.68
N ASP A 92 -0.76 -12.72 5.03
CA ASP A 92 -0.63 -13.12 6.43
C ASP A 92 0.43 -12.28 7.15
N ILE A 93 0.27 -12.13 8.46
CA ILE A 93 1.13 -11.27 9.30
C ILE A 93 2.61 -11.70 9.30
N ASP A 94 2.89 -12.95 8.97
CA ASP A 94 4.24 -13.51 8.89
C ASP A 94 4.87 -13.35 7.50
N GLU A 95 4.13 -12.86 6.51
CA GLU A 95 4.68 -12.49 5.21
C GLU A 95 5.42 -11.15 5.31
N THR A 96 6.71 -11.21 5.61
CA THR A 96 7.54 -10.01 5.92
C THR A 96 8.61 -9.70 4.88
N GLY A 97 8.54 -10.33 3.70
CA GLY A 97 9.55 -10.26 2.65
C GLY A 97 10.48 -11.46 2.66
N ARG A 98 11.30 -11.62 1.60
CA ARG A 98 12.20 -12.77 1.41
C ARG A 98 13.66 -12.35 1.26
N GLY A 99 14.57 -13.25 1.61
CA GLY A 99 16.00 -13.04 1.43
C GLY A 99 16.48 -11.76 2.10
N ASP A 100 17.15 -10.91 1.36
CA ASP A 100 17.67 -9.63 1.85
C ASP A 100 16.55 -8.61 2.17
N ALA A 101 15.33 -8.87 1.68
CA ALA A 101 14.17 -8.04 1.95
C ALA A 101 13.37 -8.49 3.19
N ALA A 102 13.80 -9.53 3.90
CA ALA A 102 13.13 -9.97 5.12
C ALA A 102 13.03 -8.83 6.15
N GLY A 103 11.82 -8.56 6.64
CA GLY A 103 11.54 -7.45 7.56
C GLY A 103 11.30 -6.10 6.89
N THR A 104 11.35 -6.01 5.55
CA THR A 104 11.01 -4.78 4.82
C THR A 104 9.55 -4.74 4.34
N LYS A 105 8.76 -5.72 4.71
CA LYS A 105 7.32 -5.78 4.44
C LYS A 105 6.58 -5.99 5.75
N ILE A 106 5.43 -5.34 5.90
CA ILE A 106 4.47 -5.65 6.97
C ILE A 106 3.09 -5.80 6.38
N ASN A 107 2.45 -6.90 6.71
CA ASN A 107 1.03 -7.14 6.48
C ASN A 107 0.27 -6.99 7.79
N ILE A 108 -0.82 -6.27 7.75
CA ILE A 108 -1.68 -6.00 8.92
C ILE A 108 -3.10 -6.43 8.56
N PRO A 109 -3.39 -7.75 8.67
CA PRO A 109 -4.72 -8.27 8.38
C PRO A 109 -5.70 -7.84 9.48
N LEU A 110 -6.68 -7.04 9.11
CA LEU A 110 -7.72 -6.52 10.00
C LEU A 110 -8.90 -7.52 10.09
N PRO A 111 -9.54 -7.66 11.25
CA PRO A 111 -10.74 -8.47 11.34
C PRO A 111 -11.90 -7.82 10.58
N PRO A 112 -12.87 -8.61 10.04
CA PRO A 112 -14.12 -8.07 9.52
C PRO A 112 -14.80 -7.13 10.51
N GLY A 113 -15.29 -6.00 10.05
CA GLY A 113 -15.90 -4.98 10.89
C GLY A 113 -14.90 -4.05 11.59
N ALA A 114 -13.62 -4.13 11.26
CA ALA A 114 -12.64 -3.14 11.71
C ALA A 114 -13.05 -1.73 11.27
N GLY A 115 -12.93 -0.78 12.19
CA GLY A 115 -13.29 0.62 11.95
C GLY A 115 -12.19 1.57 12.40
N ASP A 116 -12.52 2.87 12.44
CA ASP A 116 -11.60 3.97 12.74
C ASP A 116 -10.79 3.74 14.02
N GLU A 117 -11.41 3.22 15.09
CA GLU A 117 -10.73 3.03 16.38
C GLU A 117 -9.51 2.10 16.23
N LEU A 118 -9.70 0.94 15.57
CA LEU A 118 -8.62 -0.01 15.36
C LEU A 118 -7.59 0.55 14.38
N PHE A 119 -8.04 1.16 13.29
CA PHE A 119 -7.17 1.78 12.32
C PHE A 119 -6.23 2.80 12.96
N PHE A 120 -6.76 3.77 13.71
CA PHE A 120 -5.94 4.80 14.36
C PHE A 120 -5.04 4.25 15.49
N LYS A 121 -5.41 3.15 16.10
CA LYS A 121 -4.57 2.46 17.09
C LYS A 121 -3.33 1.84 16.42
N ILE A 122 -3.48 1.31 15.21
CA ILE A 122 -2.42 0.63 14.44
C ILE A 122 -1.55 1.63 13.68
N TRP A 123 -2.13 2.69 13.15
CA TRP A 123 -1.50 3.63 12.24
C TRP A 123 -0.12 4.14 12.69
N PRO A 124 0.11 4.49 13.96
CA PRO A 124 1.45 4.90 14.42
C PRO A 124 2.55 3.85 14.21
N SER A 125 2.20 2.56 14.11
CA SER A 125 3.20 1.53 13.77
C SER A 125 3.55 1.52 12.29
N VAL A 126 2.60 1.82 11.43
CA VAL A 126 2.83 2.01 9.99
C VAL A 126 3.74 3.23 9.76
N GLU A 127 3.44 4.35 10.42
CA GLU A 127 4.27 5.56 10.30
C GLU A 127 5.72 5.27 10.70
N ARG A 128 5.94 4.65 11.86
CA ARG A 128 7.30 4.27 12.31
C ARG A 128 8.00 3.33 11.35
N PHE A 129 7.28 2.38 10.78
CA PHE A 129 7.83 1.45 9.79
C PHE A 129 8.26 2.20 8.51
N VAL A 130 7.43 3.08 8.01
CA VAL A 130 7.75 3.91 6.84
C VAL A 130 8.93 4.84 7.14
N GLU A 131 8.98 5.48 8.32
CA GLU A 131 10.09 6.33 8.74
C GLU A 131 11.42 5.57 8.78
N GLN A 132 11.43 4.33 9.25
CA GLN A 132 12.63 3.48 9.29
C GLN A 132 13.22 3.23 7.90
N SER A 133 12.40 3.16 6.87
CA SER A 133 12.85 2.96 5.48
C SER A 133 13.59 4.19 4.93
N ASN A 134 13.45 5.36 5.57
CA ASN A 134 13.97 6.63 5.09
C ASN A 134 13.72 6.83 3.58
N PRO A 135 12.47 6.83 3.13
CA PRO A 135 12.13 6.77 1.72
C PRO A 135 12.36 8.13 1.03
N GLU A 136 12.74 8.09 -0.23
CA GLU A 136 12.81 9.28 -1.08
C GLU A 136 11.42 9.63 -1.65
N VAL A 137 10.59 8.61 -1.87
CA VAL A 137 9.21 8.74 -2.35
C VAL A 137 8.32 7.73 -1.63
N ILE A 138 7.13 8.17 -1.24
CA ILE A 138 6.06 7.32 -0.71
C ILE A 138 4.97 7.23 -1.78
N ILE A 139 4.57 6.00 -2.11
CA ILE A 139 3.39 5.69 -2.90
C ILE A 139 2.31 5.23 -1.94
N LEU A 140 1.16 5.92 -1.95
CA LEU A 140 0.00 5.54 -1.15
C LEU A 140 -1.11 5.06 -2.09
N GLN A 141 -1.46 3.79 -1.98
CA GLN A 141 -2.71 3.25 -2.54
C GLN A 141 -3.81 3.46 -1.50
N CYS A 142 -4.86 4.13 -1.90
CA CYS A 142 -5.97 4.48 -1.02
C CYS A 142 -7.31 4.15 -1.69
N GLY A 143 -7.50 2.86 -1.99
CA GLY A 143 -8.78 2.33 -2.45
C GLY A 143 -9.91 2.74 -1.52
N ALA A 144 -11.01 3.20 -2.12
CA ALA A 144 -12.12 3.76 -1.35
C ALA A 144 -13.08 2.68 -0.82
N ASP A 145 -12.85 1.43 -1.16
CA ASP A 145 -13.65 0.28 -0.75
C ASP A 145 -13.50 -0.07 0.74
N SER A 146 -12.45 0.42 1.38
CA SER A 146 -12.31 0.37 2.85
C SER A 146 -13.22 1.35 3.60
N LEU A 147 -13.97 2.23 2.91
CA LEU A 147 -14.84 3.20 3.54
C LEU A 147 -16.15 2.56 4.04
N ALA A 148 -16.63 3.06 5.19
CA ALA A 148 -17.91 2.65 5.74
C ALA A 148 -19.06 2.92 4.76
N GLY A 149 -19.85 1.90 4.49
CA GLY A 149 -20.98 1.96 3.56
C GLY A 149 -20.66 1.46 2.16
N ASP A 150 -19.46 0.96 1.93
CA ASP A 150 -19.18 0.20 0.71
C ASP A 150 -20.11 -1.02 0.64
N PRO A 151 -20.78 -1.27 -0.52
CA PRO A 151 -21.79 -2.33 -0.61
C PRO A 151 -21.20 -3.74 -0.62
N VAL A 152 -19.89 -3.89 -0.77
CA VAL A 152 -19.21 -5.19 -0.93
C VAL A 152 -18.42 -5.59 0.30
N LEU A 153 -17.97 -4.61 1.12
CA LEU A 153 -17.01 -4.85 2.17
C LEU A 153 -17.50 -4.51 3.58
N PHE A 154 -16.95 -5.22 4.56
CA PHE A 154 -17.29 -5.08 5.98
C PHE A 154 -16.26 -4.27 6.78
N VAL A 155 -15.14 -3.83 6.16
CA VAL A 155 -14.24 -2.83 6.76
C VAL A 155 -14.92 -1.47 6.67
N GLY A 156 -15.04 -0.79 7.78
CA GLY A 156 -15.79 0.47 7.84
C GLY A 156 -14.95 1.61 8.39
N LEU A 157 -13.97 2.10 7.61
CA LEU A 157 -13.26 3.32 7.95
C LEU A 157 -14.17 4.53 7.73
N GLY A 158 -14.37 5.35 8.77
CA GLY A 158 -15.05 6.62 8.63
C GLY A 158 -14.22 7.61 7.82
N GLY A 159 -14.88 8.60 7.21
CA GLY A 159 -14.22 9.60 6.36
C GLY A 159 -13.04 10.36 7.01
N ARG A 160 -12.81 10.21 8.32
CA ARG A 160 -11.65 10.76 9.03
C ARG A 160 -10.38 9.96 8.78
N GLY A 161 -10.47 8.65 8.54
CA GLY A 161 -9.33 7.79 8.21
C GLY A 161 -8.65 8.23 6.91
N VAL A 162 -9.42 8.44 5.87
CA VAL A 162 -8.91 8.86 4.55
C VAL A 162 -8.27 10.24 4.57
N PHE A 163 -8.78 11.19 5.34
CA PHE A 163 -8.21 12.54 5.45
C PHE A 163 -6.88 12.59 6.23
N PHE A 164 -6.67 11.68 7.18
CA PHE A 164 -5.43 11.65 7.95
C PHE A 164 -4.23 11.20 7.10
N LEU A 165 -4.45 10.29 6.19
CA LEU A 165 -3.41 9.70 5.32
C LEU A 165 -2.80 10.69 4.33
N CYS A 166 -3.54 11.72 3.91
CA CYS A 166 -2.99 12.81 3.11
C CYS A 166 -1.96 13.68 3.87
N ARG A 167 -1.74 13.45 5.17
CA ARG A 167 -0.77 14.20 5.99
C ARG A 167 0.62 13.56 6.09
N ILE A 168 0.79 12.31 5.73
CA ILE A 168 2.12 11.69 5.70
C ILE A 168 2.93 12.38 4.61
N GLY A 169 4.05 12.98 4.99
CA GLY A 169 4.90 13.74 4.07
C GLY A 169 4.75 15.26 4.16
N ALA A 170 4.23 15.77 5.28
CA ALA A 170 4.22 17.19 5.65
C ALA A 170 5.26 17.50 6.72
N ALA A 171 6.49 16.97 6.56
CA ALA A 171 7.67 17.42 7.30
C ALA A 171 8.59 18.20 6.36
#